data_5a09a191dd0b8737f7782c516a027f0a
#
_entry.id   5a09a191dd0b8737f7782c516a027f0a
#
_cell.length_a   1.000
_cell.length_b   1.000
_cell.length_c   1.000
_cell.angle_alpha   90.00
_cell.angle_beta   90.00
_cell.angle_gamma   90.00
#
_symmetry.space_group_name_H-M   'P 1'
#
loop_
_entity.id
_entity.type
_entity.pdbx_description
1 polymer ?
#
loop_
_entity_poly.entity_id
_entity_poly.type
_entity_poly.pdbx_seq_one_letter_code
_entity_poly.pdbx_strand_id
1 'polypeptide(L)'
;MKTIERLLLATMLLAAFVALSLSSAGAHSDDPFDAAGTYKAKCVACHGPKAEKKFDSAKSDDEHTQTILKGKKMEKPPNMPGFEDKGITADQSKALLEYMKSLKTQ
;
A
#
# COMPACT_ATOMS: atom_id res chain seq x y z
N MET A 1 43.37 37.12 -16.56
CA MET A 1 42.29 36.54 -17.38
C MET A 1 42.23 35.02 -17.33
N LYS A 2 43.33 34.31 -17.50
CA LYS A 2 43.35 32.82 -17.49
C LYS A 2 42.98 32.19 -16.16
N THR A 3 43.13 32.86 -15.03
CA THR A 3 42.77 32.37 -13.68
C THR A 3 41.26 32.46 -13.40
N ILE A 4 40.60 33.49 -13.94
CA ILE A 4 39.16 33.70 -13.76
C ILE A 4 38.34 32.68 -14.60
N GLU A 5 38.80 32.39 -15.83
CA GLU A 5 38.18 31.36 -16.66
C GLU A 5 38.27 29.95 -16.04
N ARG A 6 39.39 29.63 -15.40
CA ARG A 6 39.59 28.36 -14.72
C ARG A 6 38.71 28.21 -13.47
N LEU A 7 38.50 29.31 -12.75
CA LEU A 7 37.59 29.36 -11.58
C LEU A 7 36.13 29.20 -12.02
N LEU A 8 35.72 29.82 -13.11
CA LEU A 8 34.34 29.71 -13.62
C LEU A 8 34.03 28.30 -14.14
N LEU A 9 34.98 27.65 -14.80
CA LEU A 9 34.82 26.26 -15.25
C LEU A 9 34.76 25.27 -14.09
N ALA A 10 35.53 25.50 -13.03
CA ALA A 10 35.50 24.63 -11.84
C ALA A 10 34.18 24.74 -11.06
N THR A 11 33.60 25.95 -11.01
CA THR A 11 32.28 26.15 -10.34
C THR A 11 31.12 25.57 -11.14
N MET A 12 31.18 25.61 -12.48
CA MET A 12 30.16 24.98 -13.33
C MET A 12 30.18 23.45 -13.24
N LEU A 13 31.37 22.84 -13.16
CA LEU A 13 31.49 21.38 -12.97
C LEU A 13 30.99 20.92 -11.61
N LEU A 14 31.17 21.71 -10.55
CA LEU A 14 30.67 21.37 -9.21
C LEU A 14 29.14 21.45 -9.12
N ALA A 15 28.53 22.44 -9.81
CA ALA A 15 27.10 22.60 -9.86
C ALA A 15 26.39 21.44 -10.62
N ALA A 16 27.03 20.93 -11.67
CA ALA A 16 26.50 19.79 -12.43
C ALA A 16 26.55 18.48 -11.64
N PHE A 17 27.53 18.31 -10.74
CA PHE A 17 27.65 17.09 -9.94
C PHE A 17 26.63 17.03 -8.79
N VAL A 18 26.21 18.16 -8.23
CA VAL A 18 25.21 18.23 -7.17
C VAL A 18 23.80 17.97 -7.72
N ALA A 19 23.51 18.35 -8.97
CA ALA A 19 22.22 18.11 -9.59
C ALA A 19 21.95 16.61 -9.92
N LEU A 20 23.02 15.81 -10.07
CA LEU A 20 22.88 14.38 -10.40
C LEU A 20 22.63 13.49 -9.18
N SER A 21 22.80 14.02 -7.98
CA SER A 21 22.65 13.25 -6.71
C SER A 21 21.24 13.25 -6.13
N LEU A 22 20.30 14.01 -6.70
CA LEU A 22 18.92 14.10 -6.19
C LEU A 22 17.91 13.22 -6.94
N SER A 23 18.36 12.35 -7.84
CA SER A 23 17.46 11.48 -8.62
C SER A 23 17.38 10.06 -8.10
N SER A 24 17.51 9.86 -6.78
CA SER A 24 17.14 8.60 -6.14
C SER A 24 15.80 8.75 -5.40
N ALA A 25 14.81 9.32 -6.07
CA ALA A 25 13.43 9.10 -5.71
C ALA A 25 13.11 7.67 -6.13
N GLY A 26 13.02 6.77 -5.15
CA GLY A 26 12.60 5.40 -5.37
C GLY A 26 11.33 5.41 -6.21
N ALA A 27 11.26 4.53 -7.20
CA ALA A 27 10.05 4.29 -7.94
C ALA A 27 8.99 3.75 -6.97
N HIS A 28 8.26 4.66 -6.33
CA HIS A 28 6.90 4.37 -5.91
C HIS A 28 6.11 4.26 -7.20
N SER A 29 5.60 3.09 -7.47
CA SER A 29 4.56 2.94 -8.47
C SER A 29 3.38 3.78 -7.96
N ASP A 30 3.22 4.98 -8.53
CA ASP A 30 2.13 5.91 -8.23
C ASP A 30 0.78 5.42 -8.81
N ASP A 31 0.61 4.12 -8.93
CA ASP A 31 -0.69 3.55 -9.24
C ASP A 31 -1.44 3.36 -7.92
N PRO A 32 -2.43 4.21 -7.61
CA PRO A 32 -3.15 4.11 -6.35
C PRO A 32 -3.82 2.74 -6.28
N PHE A 33 -3.54 1.99 -5.23
CA PHE A 33 -4.16 0.69 -5.00
C PHE A 33 -5.69 0.85 -4.95
N ASP A 34 -6.40 0.17 -5.86
CA ASP A 34 -7.85 0.17 -5.90
C ASP A 34 -8.42 -0.77 -4.83
N ALA A 35 -8.58 -0.25 -3.62
CA ALA A 35 -9.15 -0.99 -2.50
C ALA A 35 -10.62 -1.37 -2.76
N ALA A 36 -11.40 -0.49 -3.38
CA ALA A 36 -12.81 -0.73 -3.69
C ALA A 36 -12.98 -1.86 -4.71
N GLY A 37 -12.24 -1.81 -5.82
CA GLY A 37 -12.27 -2.86 -6.84
C GLY A 37 -11.75 -4.19 -6.30
N THR A 38 -10.68 -4.17 -5.51
CA THR A 38 -10.12 -5.37 -4.87
C THR A 38 -11.12 -5.99 -3.88
N TYR A 39 -11.76 -5.18 -3.06
CA TYR A 39 -12.80 -5.64 -2.14
C TYR A 39 -13.97 -6.30 -2.88
N LYS A 40 -14.46 -5.64 -3.92
CA LYS A 40 -15.54 -6.14 -4.76
C LYS A 40 -15.19 -7.48 -5.43
N ALA A 41 -13.97 -7.63 -5.90
CA ALA A 41 -13.53 -8.83 -6.60
C ALA A 41 -13.23 -10.01 -5.66
N LYS A 42 -12.72 -9.75 -4.45
CA LYS A 42 -12.12 -10.79 -3.59
C LYS A 42 -12.77 -10.97 -2.22
N CYS A 43 -13.53 -10.01 -1.74
CA CYS A 43 -13.99 -9.97 -0.34
C CYS A 43 -15.51 -10.01 -0.19
N VAL A 44 -16.24 -9.37 -1.09
CA VAL A 44 -17.70 -9.21 -1.06
C VAL A 44 -18.44 -10.54 -0.92
N ALA A 45 -18.00 -11.58 -1.58
CA ALA A 45 -18.68 -12.87 -1.58
C ALA A 45 -18.88 -13.43 -0.16
N CYS A 46 -17.94 -13.17 0.75
CA CYS A 46 -17.99 -13.62 2.14
C CYS A 46 -18.38 -12.51 3.12
N HIS A 47 -17.94 -11.27 2.87
CA HIS A 47 -18.12 -10.15 3.79
C HIS A 47 -19.36 -9.29 3.52
N GLY A 48 -19.97 -9.43 2.34
CA GLY A 48 -21.12 -8.63 1.93
C GLY A 48 -20.74 -7.25 1.36
N PRO A 49 -21.68 -6.59 0.68
CA PRO A 49 -21.41 -5.30 0.00
C PRO A 49 -21.11 -4.14 0.96
N LYS A 50 -21.48 -4.26 2.24
CA LYS A 50 -21.21 -3.26 3.29
C LYS A 50 -20.27 -3.77 4.38
N ALA A 51 -19.51 -4.81 4.12
CA ALA A 51 -18.67 -5.50 5.11
C ALA A 51 -19.45 -5.91 6.37
N GLU A 52 -20.74 -6.19 6.24
CA GLU A 52 -21.65 -6.47 7.34
C GLU A 52 -21.52 -7.88 7.88
N LYS A 53 -20.87 -8.79 7.13
CA LYS A 53 -20.71 -10.19 7.51
C LYS A 53 -19.30 -10.49 7.95
N LYS A 54 -19.14 -11.27 9.01
CA LYS A 54 -17.86 -11.82 9.47
C LYS A 54 -16.79 -10.77 9.78
N PHE A 55 -17.18 -9.52 10.06
CA PHE A 55 -16.29 -8.44 10.46
C PHE A 55 -16.52 -8.12 11.93
N ASP A 56 -15.54 -8.40 12.76
CA ASP A 56 -15.57 -8.14 14.20
C ASP A 56 -14.90 -6.79 14.51
N SER A 57 -15.71 -5.76 14.74
CA SER A 57 -15.22 -4.41 15.05
C SER A 57 -14.51 -4.28 16.40
N ALA A 58 -14.56 -5.29 17.26
CA ALA A 58 -13.82 -5.31 18.52
C ALA A 58 -12.34 -5.67 18.36
N LYS A 59 -11.96 -6.23 17.21
CA LYS A 59 -10.56 -6.56 16.91
C LYS A 59 -9.75 -5.34 16.53
N SER A 60 -8.46 -5.38 16.86
CA SER A 60 -7.52 -4.33 16.48
C SER A 60 -7.27 -4.31 14.96
N ASP A 61 -6.82 -3.16 14.47
CA ASP A 61 -6.45 -3.00 13.05
C ASP A 61 -5.31 -3.94 12.65
N ASP A 62 -4.37 -4.19 13.55
CA ASP A 62 -3.28 -5.13 13.32
C ASP A 62 -3.80 -6.56 13.16
N GLU A 63 -4.74 -7.00 13.99
CA GLU A 63 -5.35 -8.32 13.84
C GLU A 63 -6.09 -8.46 12.50
N HIS A 64 -6.81 -7.41 12.10
CA HIS A 64 -7.51 -7.40 10.81
C HIS A 64 -6.54 -7.45 9.64
N THR A 65 -5.49 -6.62 9.65
CA THR A 65 -4.49 -6.61 8.57
C THR A 65 -3.73 -7.93 8.48
N GLN A 66 -3.35 -8.52 9.60
CA GLN A 66 -2.74 -9.85 9.62
C GLN A 66 -3.70 -10.93 9.12
N THR A 67 -4.98 -10.84 9.46
CA THR A 67 -6.00 -11.77 8.96
C THR A 67 -6.16 -11.66 7.44
N ILE A 68 -6.11 -10.46 6.86
CA ILE A 68 -6.13 -10.26 5.41
C ILE A 68 -4.91 -10.91 4.76
N LEU A 69 -3.73 -10.70 5.33
CA LEU A 69 -2.48 -11.22 4.77
C LEU A 69 -2.34 -12.74 4.90
N LYS A 70 -2.60 -13.26 6.07
CA LYS A 70 -2.33 -14.68 6.43
C LYS A 70 -3.55 -15.58 6.32
N GLY A 71 -4.75 -15.01 6.28
CA GLY A 71 -5.98 -15.77 6.35
C GLY A 71 -6.37 -16.13 7.77
N LYS A 72 -7.50 -16.81 7.90
CA LYS A 72 -8.01 -17.30 9.17
C LYS A 72 -8.69 -18.64 9.00
N LYS A 73 -8.27 -19.63 9.80
CA LYS A 73 -8.95 -20.90 9.90
C LYS A 73 -10.22 -20.71 10.72
N MET A 74 -11.35 -21.18 10.19
CA MET A 74 -12.65 -21.12 10.83
C MET A 74 -13.00 -22.51 11.41
N GLU A 75 -13.84 -22.53 12.45
CA GLU A 75 -14.37 -23.80 12.99
C GLU A 75 -15.22 -24.55 11.96
N LYS A 76 -15.94 -23.81 11.13
CA LYS A 76 -16.73 -24.33 10.02
C LYS A 76 -16.29 -23.66 8.72
N PRO A 77 -16.08 -24.43 7.64
CA PRO A 77 -15.76 -23.88 6.32
C PRO A 77 -16.85 -22.90 5.83
N PRO A 78 -16.48 -21.94 4.96
CA PRO A 78 -15.15 -21.74 4.37
C PRO A 78 -14.20 -20.98 5.28
N ASN A 79 -12.90 -21.33 5.21
CA ASN A 79 -11.84 -20.54 5.82
C ASN A 79 -11.65 -19.22 5.08
N MET A 80 -11.18 -18.18 5.77
CA MET A 80 -10.72 -16.97 5.10
C MET A 80 -9.34 -17.21 4.50
N PRO A 81 -9.15 -17.10 3.18
CA PRO A 81 -7.83 -17.26 2.58
C PRO A 81 -6.92 -16.10 2.93
N GLY A 82 -5.61 -16.34 2.96
CA GLY A 82 -4.60 -15.29 3.01
C GLY A 82 -4.34 -14.71 1.63
N PHE A 83 -4.05 -13.43 1.57
CA PHE A 83 -3.84 -12.71 0.31
C PHE A 83 -2.41 -12.22 0.09
N GLU A 84 -1.51 -12.43 1.05
CA GLU A 84 -0.09 -12.09 0.90
C GLU A 84 0.54 -12.83 -0.29
N ASP A 85 0.32 -14.11 -0.40
CA ASP A 85 0.80 -14.94 -1.53
C ASP A 85 0.12 -14.59 -2.87
N LYS A 86 -0.96 -13.83 -2.82
CA LYS A 86 -1.71 -13.34 -3.99
C LYS A 86 -1.34 -11.90 -4.37
N GLY A 87 -0.28 -11.37 -3.79
CA GLY A 87 0.28 -10.07 -4.12
C GLY A 87 -0.26 -8.88 -3.32
N ILE A 88 -1.04 -9.10 -2.25
CA ILE A 88 -1.48 -8.02 -1.36
C ILE A 88 -0.37 -7.72 -0.35
N THR A 89 0.11 -6.48 -0.36
CA THR A 89 1.12 -5.98 0.59
C THR A 89 0.51 -5.58 1.93
N ALA A 90 1.36 -5.36 2.94
CA ALA A 90 0.92 -4.87 4.24
C ALA A 90 0.18 -3.52 4.15
N ASP A 91 0.67 -2.59 3.32
CA ASP A 91 0.01 -1.29 3.14
C ASP A 91 -1.32 -1.41 2.38
N GLN A 92 -1.38 -2.29 1.40
CA GLN A 92 -2.62 -2.60 0.68
C GLN A 92 -3.65 -3.27 1.60
N SER A 93 -3.22 -4.13 2.53
CA SER A 93 -4.13 -4.72 3.52
C SER A 93 -4.73 -3.68 4.47
N LYS A 94 -3.94 -2.66 4.86
CA LYS A 94 -4.44 -1.51 5.63
C LYS A 94 -5.46 -0.70 4.83
N ALA A 95 -5.19 -0.44 3.55
CA ALA A 95 -6.12 0.26 2.68
C ALA A 95 -7.44 -0.51 2.50
N LEU A 96 -7.39 -1.85 2.38
CA LEU A 96 -8.59 -2.69 2.36
C LEU A 96 -9.38 -2.61 3.67
N LEU A 97 -8.71 -2.65 4.82
CA LEU A 97 -9.35 -2.51 6.12
C LEU A 97 -10.06 -1.16 6.25
N GLU A 98 -9.39 -0.06 5.89
CA GLU A 98 -9.98 1.28 5.93
C GLU A 98 -11.21 1.38 5.01
N TYR A 99 -11.14 0.79 3.83
CA TYR A 99 -12.28 0.72 2.93
C TYR A 99 -13.45 -0.07 3.56
N MET A 100 -13.19 -1.23 4.18
CA MET A 100 -14.21 -2.02 4.87
C MET A 100 -14.87 -1.24 6.00
N LYS A 101 -14.09 -0.50 6.80
CA LYS A 101 -14.62 0.37 7.85
C LYS A 101 -15.52 1.47 7.27
N SER A 102 -15.12 2.08 6.16
CA SER A 102 -15.91 3.12 5.50
C SER A 102 -17.26 2.62 5.01
N LEU A 103 -17.33 1.37 4.56
CA LEU A 103 -18.59 0.73 4.14
C LEU A 103 -19.57 0.55 5.30
N LYS A 104 -19.08 0.32 6.51
CA LYS A 104 -19.93 0.11 7.70
C LYS A 104 -20.54 1.40 8.24
N THR A 105 -19.99 2.54 7.86
CA THR A 105 -20.47 3.87 8.31
C THR A 105 -21.43 4.54 7.32
N GLN A 106 -21.75 3.89 6.22
CA GLN A 106 -22.67 4.39 5.18
C GLN A 106 -24.12 3.97 5.40
#